data_172ee8ece3ce7a34f225cc725b4f8782
#
_entry.id   172ee8ece3ce7a34f225cc725b4f8782
#
_cell.length_a   1.000
_cell.length_b   1.000
_cell.length_c   1.000
_cell.angle_alpha   90.00
_cell.angle_beta   90.00
_cell.angle_gamma   90.00
#
_symmetry.space_group_name_H-M   'P 1'
#
loop_
_entity.id
_entity.type
_entity.pdbx_description
1 polymer ?
#
loop_
_entity_poly.entity_id
_entity_poly.type
_entity_poly.pdbx_seq_one_letter_code
_entity_poly.pdbx_strand_id
1 'polypeptide(L)'
;MTTDPSFAPKIPAMETPPTPYGAAHVTSLSPAVPREAVHKRQINCNGFVRADGLYDIEAELTDHKTYDFPSDFRGTVTPDLAVHHMVLRITINRDRVIQHAEAITITGPYAICPKANAVFDNLVGLQIGPGWRRKVQAAIGGRHGCTHITELLGPVATIAYQALYGEEARQKRQSGTLTNQDKQASRSQLANSCVGYADDSSDP
;
A
#
# COMPACT_ATOMS: atom_id res chain seq x y z
N MET A 1 33.64 -0.82 7.22
CA MET A 1 32.83 -1.91 6.63
C MET A 1 32.17 -1.32 5.40
N THR A 2 32.74 -1.61 4.23
CA THR A 2 32.25 -1.14 2.93
C THR A 2 31.15 -2.09 2.48
N THR A 3 29.94 -1.57 2.35
CA THR A 3 28.80 -2.31 1.77
C THR A 3 29.00 -2.39 0.26
N ASP A 4 29.14 -3.61 -0.26
CA ASP A 4 29.23 -3.91 -1.68
C ASP A 4 27.89 -3.58 -2.37
N PRO A 5 27.84 -2.68 -3.36
CA PRO A 5 26.62 -2.33 -4.07
C PRO A 5 26.14 -3.37 -5.09
N SER A 6 26.79 -4.54 -5.20
CA SER A 6 26.48 -5.54 -6.23
C SER A 6 25.34 -6.49 -5.90
N PHE A 7 24.70 -6.39 -4.73
CA PHE A 7 23.64 -7.30 -4.29
C PHE A 7 22.22 -6.73 -4.50
N ALA A 8 21.98 -6.09 -5.64
CA ALA A 8 20.59 -5.88 -6.07
C ALA A 8 20.09 -7.16 -6.77
N PRO A 9 19.00 -7.80 -6.28
CA PRO A 9 18.44 -8.94 -6.97
C PRO A 9 18.02 -8.50 -8.37
N LYS A 10 18.62 -9.09 -9.40
CA LYS A 10 18.16 -8.96 -10.79
C LYS A 10 16.78 -9.60 -10.84
N ILE A 11 15.72 -8.79 -10.88
CA ILE A 11 14.39 -9.25 -11.23
C ILE A 11 14.48 -9.69 -12.70
N PRO A 12 14.30 -11.00 -13.01
CA PRO A 12 14.28 -11.44 -14.39
C PRO A 12 13.13 -10.70 -15.11
N ALA A 13 13.38 -10.27 -16.34
CA ALA A 13 12.33 -9.71 -17.18
C ALA A 13 11.17 -10.72 -17.21
N MET A 14 10.01 -10.34 -16.70
CA MET A 14 8.81 -11.18 -16.77
C MET A 14 8.45 -11.30 -18.26
N GLU A 15 8.63 -12.51 -18.82
CA GLU A 15 7.96 -12.84 -20.07
C GLU A 15 6.45 -12.67 -19.83
N THR A 16 5.83 -11.80 -20.62
CA THR A 16 4.37 -11.62 -20.58
C THR A 16 3.73 -12.96 -20.93
N PRO A 17 2.97 -13.59 -20.01
CA PRO A 17 2.28 -14.83 -20.34
C PRO A 17 1.35 -14.58 -21.52
N PRO A 18 1.16 -15.56 -22.43
CA PRO A 18 0.21 -15.44 -23.53
C PRO A 18 -1.17 -15.12 -22.96
N THR A 19 -1.78 -14.05 -23.43
CA THR A 19 -3.08 -13.58 -22.97
C THR A 19 -4.16 -14.61 -23.32
N PRO A 20 -4.88 -15.18 -22.35
CA PRO A 20 -5.99 -16.11 -22.62
C PRO A 20 -7.26 -15.41 -23.10
N TYR A 21 -7.26 -14.11 -23.22
CA TYR A 21 -8.40 -13.30 -23.63
C TYR A 21 -8.20 -12.79 -25.06
N GLY A 22 -8.98 -13.29 -26.01
CA GLY A 22 -8.92 -12.97 -27.43
C GLY A 22 -9.34 -11.55 -27.84
N ALA A 23 -9.42 -10.60 -26.91
CA ALA A 23 -9.61 -9.18 -27.19
C ALA A 23 -8.26 -8.47 -27.19
N ALA A 24 -8.04 -7.56 -28.14
CA ALA A 24 -6.86 -6.71 -28.17
C ALA A 24 -6.78 -5.91 -26.85
N HIS A 25 -5.82 -6.28 -25.97
CA HIS A 25 -5.58 -5.52 -24.74
C HIS A 25 -4.98 -4.17 -25.10
N VAL A 26 -5.63 -3.10 -24.67
CA VAL A 26 -5.06 -1.77 -24.70
C VAL A 26 -3.90 -1.74 -23.68
N THR A 27 -2.66 -1.69 -24.16
CA THR A 27 -1.45 -1.74 -23.35
C THR A 27 -0.93 -0.35 -22.96
N SER A 28 -1.56 0.72 -23.46
CA SER A 28 -1.18 2.11 -23.18
C SER A 28 -2.42 2.99 -23.13
N LEU A 29 -2.28 4.11 -22.42
CA LEU A 29 -3.28 5.18 -22.50
C LEU A 29 -3.30 5.80 -23.91
N SER A 30 -4.43 6.39 -24.30
CA SER A 30 -4.51 7.22 -25.50
C SER A 30 -3.45 8.34 -25.48
N PRO A 31 -2.97 8.81 -26.65
CA PRO A 31 -2.02 9.92 -26.71
C PRO A 31 -2.54 11.13 -25.95
N ALA A 32 -1.68 11.70 -25.10
CA ALA A 32 -2.02 12.89 -24.36
C ALA A 32 -1.84 14.14 -25.23
N VAL A 33 -2.70 15.14 -25.01
CA VAL A 33 -2.45 16.49 -25.54
C VAL A 33 -1.18 17.08 -24.90
N PRO A 34 -0.54 18.11 -25.53
CA PRO A 34 0.59 18.80 -24.94
C PRO A 34 0.27 19.24 -23.51
N ARG A 35 1.14 18.88 -22.56
CA ARG A 35 0.93 19.14 -21.14
C ARG A 35 2.25 19.27 -20.40
N GLU A 36 2.22 19.99 -19.30
CA GLU A 36 3.34 20.15 -18.38
C GLU A 36 3.07 19.37 -17.09
N ALA A 37 4.09 18.69 -16.57
CA ALA A 37 4.00 18.06 -15.26
C ALA A 37 4.14 19.13 -14.17
N VAL A 38 3.25 19.12 -13.18
CA VAL A 38 3.25 20.13 -12.09
C VAL A 38 3.35 19.48 -10.69
N HIS A 39 3.16 18.16 -10.60
CA HIS A 39 3.19 17.43 -9.35
C HIS A 39 3.48 15.96 -9.58
N LYS A 40 4.29 15.36 -8.72
CA LYS A 40 4.59 13.93 -8.71
C LYS A 40 4.33 13.37 -7.32
N ARG A 41 3.44 12.36 -7.23
CA ARG A 41 3.26 11.53 -6.03
C ARG A 41 3.74 10.13 -6.29
N GLN A 42 4.49 9.58 -5.35
CA GLN A 42 4.88 8.17 -5.34
C GLN A 42 4.42 7.54 -4.03
N ILE A 43 3.88 6.32 -4.13
CA ILE A 43 3.51 5.48 -3.00
C ILE A 43 4.17 4.14 -3.21
N ASN A 44 4.99 3.73 -2.24
CA ASN A 44 5.63 2.42 -2.18
C ASN A 44 5.05 1.64 -1.01
N CYS A 45 4.66 0.38 -1.23
CA CYS A 45 4.14 -0.48 -0.17
C CYS A 45 4.82 -1.84 -0.22
N ASN A 46 5.25 -2.35 0.95
CA ASN A 46 5.91 -3.63 1.10
C ASN A 46 5.26 -4.43 2.23
N GLY A 47 5.14 -5.75 2.05
CA GLY A 47 4.67 -6.68 3.07
C GLY A 47 5.78 -7.61 3.52
N PHE A 48 5.90 -7.83 4.82
CA PHE A 48 6.94 -8.67 5.43
C PHE A 48 6.31 -9.70 6.37
N VAL A 49 6.86 -10.91 6.38
CA VAL A 49 6.59 -11.93 7.41
C VAL A 49 7.64 -11.78 8.49
N ARG A 50 7.21 -11.63 9.74
CA ARG A 50 8.08 -11.50 10.90
C ARG A 50 8.43 -12.87 11.49
N ALA A 51 9.54 -12.94 12.21
CA ALA A 51 9.97 -14.15 12.90
C ALA A 51 9.01 -14.59 14.03
N ASP A 52 8.23 -13.66 14.58
CA ASP A 52 7.21 -13.90 15.60
C ASP A 52 5.83 -14.32 15.03
N GLY A 53 5.73 -14.48 13.71
CA GLY A 53 4.51 -14.92 13.02
C GLY A 53 3.50 -13.81 12.71
N LEU A 54 3.83 -12.56 13.03
CA LEU A 54 3.07 -11.39 12.61
C LEU A 54 3.48 -10.95 11.20
N TYR A 55 2.80 -9.94 10.67
CA TYR A 55 3.09 -9.34 9.38
C TYR A 55 3.25 -7.84 9.53
N ASP A 56 4.34 -7.29 8.99
CA ASP A 56 4.50 -5.84 8.86
C ASP A 56 4.14 -5.43 7.43
N ILE A 57 3.35 -4.38 7.34
CA ILE A 57 3.04 -3.70 6.09
C ILE A 57 3.59 -2.29 6.20
N GLU A 58 4.58 -1.98 5.38
CA GLU A 58 5.21 -0.68 5.33
C GLU A 58 4.74 0.08 4.11
N ALA A 59 4.48 1.36 4.27
CA ALA A 59 4.11 2.24 3.18
C ALA A 59 4.85 3.58 3.31
N GLU A 60 5.27 4.09 2.16
CA GLU A 60 5.95 5.37 2.02
C GLU A 60 5.25 6.21 0.97
N LEU A 61 5.07 7.50 1.25
CA LEU A 61 4.54 8.49 0.32
C LEU A 61 5.53 9.63 0.19
N THR A 62 5.83 10.01 -1.05
CA THR A 62 6.57 11.23 -1.38
C THR A 62 5.81 12.08 -2.39
N ASP A 63 5.78 13.40 -2.15
CA ASP A 63 5.25 14.40 -3.06
C ASP A 63 6.32 15.39 -3.47
N HIS A 64 6.44 15.65 -4.77
CA HIS A 64 7.34 16.64 -5.33
C HIS A 64 6.58 17.62 -6.25
N LYS A 65 6.99 18.87 -6.23
CA LYS A 65 6.64 19.84 -7.28
C LYS A 65 7.70 19.78 -8.38
N THR A 66 7.35 20.23 -9.57
CA THR A 66 8.30 20.33 -10.70
C THR A 66 8.88 21.74 -10.82
N TYR A 67 8.52 22.61 -9.89
CA TYR A 67 8.92 24.01 -9.80
C TYR A 67 9.22 24.37 -8.34
N ASP A 68 9.93 25.47 -8.14
CA ASP A 68 10.22 25.99 -6.80
C ASP A 68 8.92 26.36 -6.07
N PHE A 69 8.70 25.72 -4.92
CA PHE A 69 7.50 25.87 -4.10
C PHE A 69 7.84 26.70 -2.86
N PRO A 70 7.24 27.89 -2.68
CA PRO A 70 7.45 28.69 -1.48
C PRO A 70 6.76 28.05 -0.27
N SER A 71 7.45 27.98 0.84
CA SER A 71 6.94 27.47 2.13
C SER A 71 7.35 28.42 3.25
N ASP A 72 6.37 28.92 4.00
CA ASP A 72 6.63 29.82 5.15
C ASP A 72 7.48 29.15 6.24
N PHE A 73 7.43 27.82 6.32
CA PHE A 73 8.18 27.04 7.32
C PHE A 73 9.57 26.61 6.83
N ARG A 74 9.73 26.32 5.51
CA ARG A 74 10.95 25.69 4.97
C ARG A 74 11.70 26.59 3.97
N GLY A 75 11.21 27.79 3.71
CA GLY A 75 11.72 28.64 2.63
C GLY A 75 11.35 28.06 1.25
N THR A 76 12.25 28.12 0.29
CA THR A 76 12.02 27.56 -1.04
C THR A 76 12.28 26.07 -1.03
N VAL A 77 11.27 25.29 -1.42
CA VAL A 77 11.35 23.84 -1.65
C VAL A 77 11.55 23.61 -3.14
N THR A 78 12.75 23.21 -3.53
CA THR A 78 13.13 22.95 -4.92
C THR A 78 12.56 21.59 -5.41
N PRO A 79 12.50 21.33 -6.73
CA PRO A 79 11.90 20.10 -7.28
C PRO A 79 12.51 18.78 -6.80
N ASP A 80 13.79 18.79 -6.39
CA ASP A 80 14.50 17.65 -5.83
C ASP A 80 14.13 17.35 -4.38
N LEU A 81 13.52 18.34 -3.68
CA LEU A 81 13.07 18.19 -2.30
C LEU A 81 11.59 17.78 -2.22
N ALA A 82 11.28 16.81 -1.39
CA ALA A 82 9.90 16.44 -1.15
C ALA A 82 9.14 17.55 -0.41
N VAL A 83 7.94 17.90 -0.86
CA VAL A 83 6.97 18.71 -0.09
C VAL A 83 6.38 17.88 1.05
N HIS A 84 6.06 16.61 0.77
CA HIS A 84 5.64 15.62 1.76
C HIS A 84 6.51 14.37 1.63
N HIS A 85 6.95 13.84 2.76
CA HIS A 85 7.59 12.54 2.87
C HIS A 85 7.11 11.89 4.17
N MET A 86 6.31 10.87 4.06
CA MET A 86 5.69 10.18 5.17
C MET A 86 5.91 8.68 5.05
N VAL A 87 6.05 8.03 6.19
CA VAL A 87 6.13 6.57 6.29
C VAL A 87 5.13 6.06 7.32
N LEU A 88 4.63 4.87 7.08
CA LEU A 88 3.67 4.18 7.92
C LEU A 88 4.07 2.71 8.00
N ARG A 89 4.08 2.12 9.20
CA ARG A 89 4.14 0.68 9.43
C ARG A 89 2.91 0.23 10.20
N ILE A 90 2.24 -0.79 9.68
CA ILE A 90 1.13 -1.48 10.35
C ILE A 90 1.54 -2.92 10.57
N THR A 91 1.54 -3.37 11.83
CA THR A 91 1.75 -4.77 12.18
C THR A 91 0.41 -5.45 12.39
N ILE A 92 0.16 -6.56 11.71
CA ILE A 92 -1.09 -7.32 11.82
C ILE A 92 -0.84 -8.79 12.20
N ASN A 93 -1.85 -9.39 12.82
CA ASN A 93 -1.91 -10.84 13.00
C ASN A 93 -2.56 -11.53 11.78
N ARG A 94 -2.70 -12.86 11.83
CA ARG A 94 -3.34 -13.65 10.76
C ARG A 94 -4.80 -13.31 10.51
N ASP A 95 -5.50 -12.79 11.52
CA ASP A 95 -6.88 -12.33 11.40
C ASP A 95 -6.97 -10.90 10.85
N ARG A 96 -5.84 -10.31 10.48
CA ARG A 96 -5.70 -8.93 10.00
C ARG A 96 -6.09 -7.88 11.05
N VAL A 97 -6.01 -8.24 12.32
CA VAL A 97 -6.18 -7.30 13.43
C VAL A 97 -4.87 -6.58 13.67
N ILE A 98 -4.92 -5.26 13.70
CA ILE A 98 -3.74 -4.40 13.91
C ILE A 98 -3.26 -4.58 15.35
N GLN A 99 -2.00 -5.00 15.49
CA GLN A 99 -1.31 -5.17 16.75
C GLN A 99 -0.47 -3.94 17.11
N HIS A 100 0.05 -3.26 16.09
CA HIS A 100 0.84 -2.05 16.21
C HIS A 100 0.68 -1.17 14.97
N ALA A 101 0.72 0.15 15.17
CA ALA A 101 0.69 1.14 14.08
C ALA A 101 1.69 2.25 14.42
N GLU A 102 2.56 2.57 13.49
CA GLU A 102 3.58 3.60 13.63
C GLU A 102 3.58 4.48 12.38
N ALA A 103 3.50 5.79 12.56
CA ALA A 103 3.54 6.77 11.49
C ALA A 103 4.61 7.83 11.76
N ILE A 104 5.33 8.23 10.72
CA ILE A 104 6.36 9.26 10.80
C ILE A 104 6.18 10.24 9.65
N THR A 105 6.13 11.52 9.98
CA THR A 105 6.28 12.62 9.03
C THR A 105 7.75 12.98 8.97
N ILE A 106 8.47 12.50 7.94
CA ILE A 106 9.88 12.85 7.70
C ILE A 106 9.97 14.30 7.23
N THR A 107 9.07 14.68 6.32
CA THR A 107 8.97 16.04 5.77
C THR A 107 7.51 16.41 5.55
N GLY A 108 7.15 17.61 5.94
CA GLY A 108 5.84 18.21 5.68
C GLY A 108 5.92 19.72 5.45
N PRO A 109 4.89 20.35 4.88
CA PRO A 109 4.88 21.78 4.58
C PRO A 109 4.72 22.66 5.82
N TYR A 110 4.30 22.10 6.95
CA TYR A 110 4.05 22.84 8.19
C TYR A 110 4.75 22.19 9.40
N ALA A 111 5.24 23.01 10.33
CA ALA A 111 5.87 22.54 11.57
C ALA A 111 4.95 21.66 12.44
N ILE A 112 3.63 21.79 12.28
CA ILE A 112 2.63 21.03 13.04
C ILE A 112 2.40 19.60 12.49
N CYS A 113 2.80 19.30 11.24
CA CYS A 113 2.51 18.02 10.60
C CYS A 113 2.88 16.78 11.44
N PRO A 114 4.04 16.73 12.10
CA PRO A 114 4.41 15.57 12.93
C PRO A 114 3.46 15.28 14.10
N LYS A 115 2.67 16.24 14.55
CA LYS A 115 1.69 16.02 15.64
C LYS A 115 0.60 14.99 15.26
N ALA A 116 0.37 14.81 13.95
CA ALA A 116 -0.59 13.81 13.47
C ALA A 116 -0.06 12.35 13.57
N ASN A 117 1.24 12.14 13.85
CA ASN A 117 1.81 10.80 13.89
C ASN A 117 1.19 9.94 15.00
N ALA A 118 1.05 10.48 16.19
CA ALA A 118 0.55 9.75 17.37
C ALA A 118 -0.91 9.28 17.23
N VAL A 119 -1.72 9.92 16.38
CA VAL A 119 -3.13 9.53 16.23
C VAL A 119 -3.28 8.14 15.60
N PHE A 120 -2.25 7.64 14.92
CA PHE A 120 -2.27 6.34 14.26
C PHE A 120 -2.29 5.17 15.23
N ASP A 121 -1.93 5.37 16.50
CA ASP A 121 -2.12 4.39 17.58
C ASP A 121 -3.58 3.98 17.75
N ASN A 122 -4.54 4.86 17.40
CA ASN A 122 -5.97 4.56 17.43
C ASN A 122 -6.41 3.50 16.41
N LEU A 123 -5.53 3.08 15.51
CA LEU A 123 -5.78 1.97 14.58
C LEU A 123 -5.59 0.60 15.24
N VAL A 124 -4.88 0.52 16.36
CA VAL A 124 -4.63 -0.74 17.08
C VAL A 124 -5.96 -1.37 17.52
N GLY A 125 -6.10 -2.68 17.29
CA GLY A 125 -7.32 -3.44 17.54
C GLY A 125 -8.33 -3.40 16.39
N LEU A 126 -8.19 -2.53 15.40
CA LEU A 126 -9.04 -2.55 14.22
C LEU A 126 -8.67 -3.72 13.30
N GLN A 127 -9.67 -4.32 12.68
CA GLN A 127 -9.48 -5.37 11.68
C GLN A 127 -9.58 -4.79 10.27
N ILE A 128 -8.55 -5.06 9.43
CA ILE A 128 -8.55 -4.76 8.00
C ILE A 128 -9.55 -5.71 7.31
N GLY A 129 -10.56 -5.16 6.66
CA GLY A 129 -11.61 -5.94 6.01
C GLY A 129 -12.82 -5.09 5.64
N PRO A 130 -14.01 -5.68 5.51
CA PRO A 130 -15.22 -4.94 5.15
C PRO A 130 -15.44 -3.70 6.03
N GLY A 131 -15.77 -2.59 5.40
CA GLY A 131 -15.95 -1.31 6.09
C GLY A 131 -14.65 -0.62 6.54
N TRP A 132 -13.47 -1.06 6.06
CA TRP A 132 -12.16 -0.53 6.44
C TRP A 132 -12.09 1.00 6.40
N ARG A 133 -12.48 1.61 5.27
CA ARG A 133 -12.45 3.08 5.12
C ARG A 133 -13.25 3.80 6.20
N ARG A 134 -14.44 3.27 6.56
CA ARG A 134 -15.28 3.84 7.60
C ARG A 134 -14.65 3.72 8.99
N LYS A 135 -14.02 2.57 9.29
CA LYS A 135 -13.30 2.35 10.55
C LYS A 135 -12.13 3.33 10.69
N VAL A 136 -11.32 3.48 9.64
CA VAL A 136 -10.22 4.46 9.58
C VAL A 136 -10.74 5.88 9.81
N GLN A 137 -11.77 6.28 9.06
CA GLN A 137 -12.32 7.62 9.18
C GLN A 137 -12.86 7.91 10.60
N ALA A 138 -13.44 6.92 11.27
CA ALA A 138 -13.91 7.05 12.63
C ALA A 138 -12.77 7.16 13.65
N ALA A 139 -11.65 6.41 13.43
CA ALA A 139 -10.54 6.37 14.37
C ALA A 139 -9.60 7.58 14.26
N ILE A 140 -9.28 8.02 13.04
CA ILE A 140 -8.22 9.01 12.77
C ILE A 140 -8.60 10.09 11.76
N GLY A 141 -9.87 10.18 11.37
CA GLY A 141 -10.35 11.11 10.34
C GLY A 141 -10.45 12.55 10.78
N GLY A 142 -10.73 13.42 9.81
CA GLY A 142 -10.93 14.85 10.02
C GLY A 142 -9.68 15.58 10.47
N ARG A 143 -9.85 16.54 11.38
CA ARG A 143 -8.75 17.44 11.85
C ARG A 143 -7.74 16.75 12.77
N HIS A 144 -7.95 15.49 13.14
CA HIS A 144 -7.10 14.76 14.08
C HIS A 144 -5.93 14.05 13.38
N GLY A 145 -6.12 13.64 12.12
CA GLY A 145 -5.12 12.90 11.35
C GLY A 145 -4.43 13.74 10.26
N CYS A 146 -3.54 13.07 9.54
CA CYS A 146 -2.91 13.59 8.35
C CYS A 146 -3.52 12.92 7.12
N THR A 147 -4.04 13.70 6.15
CA THR A 147 -4.65 13.18 4.93
C THR A 147 -3.68 12.33 4.11
N HIS A 148 -2.40 12.73 4.05
CA HIS A 148 -1.35 12.03 3.30
C HIS A 148 -1.04 10.64 3.88
N ILE A 149 -0.87 10.55 5.22
CA ILE A 149 -0.62 9.25 5.86
C ILE A 149 -1.90 8.39 5.84
N THR A 150 -3.08 9.00 6.03
CA THR A 150 -4.36 8.29 5.95
C THR A 150 -4.60 7.67 4.57
N GLU A 151 -4.15 8.33 3.50
CA GLU A 151 -4.24 7.82 2.13
C GLU A 151 -3.45 6.52 1.92
N LEU A 152 -2.36 6.31 2.66
CA LEU A 152 -1.58 5.08 2.63
C LEU A 152 -2.37 3.85 3.12
N LEU A 153 -3.39 4.04 3.94
CA LEU A 153 -4.17 2.92 4.53
C LEU A 153 -5.02 2.13 3.52
N GLY A 154 -5.29 2.70 2.35
CA GLY A 154 -5.90 1.97 1.23
C GLY A 154 -4.94 0.94 0.63
N PRO A 155 -3.80 1.35 0.06
CA PRO A 155 -2.74 0.45 -0.39
C PRO A 155 -2.28 -0.55 0.68
N VAL A 156 -2.08 -0.11 1.93
CA VAL A 156 -1.72 -0.98 3.06
C VAL A 156 -2.72 -2.12 3.23
N ALA A 157 -4.02 -1.83 3.19
CA ALA A 157 -5.05 -2.87 3.31
C ALA A 157 -4.95 -3.91 2.18
N THR A 158 -4.71 -3.47 0.94
CA THR A 158 -4.55 -4.38 -0.21
C THR A 158 -3.31 -5.26 -0.05
N ILE A 159 -2.16 -4.67 0.32
CA ILE A 159 -0.91 -5.42 0.54
C ILE A 159 -1.05 -6.39 1.73
N ALA A 160 -1.77 -6.01 2.80
CA ALA A 160 -2.03 -6.90 3.93
C ALA A 160 -2.71 -8.21 3.49
N TYR A 161 -3.73 -8.13 2.62
CA TYR A 161 -4.36 -9.33 2.04
C TYR A 161 -3.38 -10.12 1.17
N GLN A 162 -2.67 -9.46 0.26
CA GLN A 162 -1.76 -10.12 -0.68
C GLN A 162 -0.58 -10.80 0.03
N ALA A 163 0.02 -10.13 1.03
CA ALA A 163 1.12 -10.70 1.79
C ALA A 163 0.68 -11.93 2.61
N LEU A 164 -0.44 -11.82 3.32
CA LEU A 164 -0.93 -12.89 4.17
C LEU A 164 -1.33 -14.14 3.36
N TYR A 165 -2.24 -13.99 2.40
CA TYR A 165 -2.72 -15.13 1.61
C TYR A 165 -1.65 -15.68 0.66
N GLY A 166 -0.81 -14.82 0.10
CA GLY A 166 0.32 -15.24 -0.73
C GLY A 166 1.31 -16.10 0.04
N GLU A 167 1.65 -15.70 1.26
CA GLU A 167 2.57 -16.44 2.11
C GLU A 167 1.98 -17.77 2.60
N GLU A 168 0.72 -17.79 3.04
CA GLU A 168 0.05 -19.04 3.43
C GLU A 168 -0.01 -20.05 2.28
N ALA A 169 -0.36 -19.57 1.08
CA ALA A 169 -0.37 -20.42 -0.10
C ALA A 169 1.03 -20.91 -0.49
N ARG A 170 2.07 -20.08 -0.30
CA ARG A 170 3.47 -20.45 -0.52
C ARG A 170 3.89 -21.57 0.45
N GLN A 171 3.64 -21.40 1.74
CA GLN A 171 3.96 -22.39 2.77
C GLN A 171 3.26 -23.73 2.52
N LYS A 172 1.96 -23.69 2.22
CA LYS A 172 1.19 -24.91 1.89
C LYS A 172 1.67 -25.60 0.60
N ARG A 173 2.12 -24.85 -0.39
CA ARG A 173 2.76 -25.41 -1.59
C ARG A 173 4.07 -26.10 -1.27
N GLN A 174 4.93 -25.47 -0.48
CA GLN A 174 6.23 -26.01 -0.09
C GLN A 174 6.11 -27.29 0.75
N SER A 175 5.10 -27.37 1.63
CA SER A 175 4.80 -28.56 2.42
C SER A 175 3.97 -29.61 1.68
N GLY A 176 3.53 -29.36 0.44
CA GLY A 176 2.67 -30.27 -0.31
C GLY A 176 1.24 -30.40 0.25
N THR A 177 0.82 -29.49 1.12
CA THR A 177 -0.49 -29.55 1.79
C THR A 177 -1.54 -28.62 1.18
N LEU A 178 -1.22 -27.88 0.12
CA LEU A 178 -2.17 -26.97 -0.54
C LEU A 178 -3.29 -27.76 -1.22
N THR A 179 -4.52 -27.59 -0.75
CA THR A 179 -5.72 -28.25 -1.29
C THR A 179 -6.55 -27.31 -2.19
N ASN A 180 -7.47 -27.88 -2.98
CA ASN A 180 -8.44 -27.09 -3.72
C ASN A 180 -9.41 -26.34 -2.79
N GLN A 181 -9.70 -26.91 -1.61
CA GLN A 181 -10.52 -26.26 -0.59
C GLN A 181 -9.86 -24.99 -0.05
N ASP A 182 -8.53 -24.97 0.15
CA ASP A 182 -7.79 -23.77 0.54
C ASP A 182 -7.92 -22.66 -0.51
N LYS A 183 -7.79 -23.01 -1.81
CA LYS A 183 -7.94 -22.07 -2.91
C LYS A 183 -9.35 -21.48 -2.95
N GLN A 184 -10.37 -22.32 -2.74
CA GLN A 184 -11.76 -21.88 -2.74
C GLN A 184 -12.08 -21.01 -1.52
N ALA A 185 -11.57 -21.34 -0.33
CA ALA A 185 -11.71 -20.52 0.86
C ALA A 185 -11.07 -19.13 0.72
N SER A 186 -9.88 -19.07 0.12
CA SER A 186 -9.22 -17.78 -0.18
C SER A 186 -10.02 -16.96 -1.20
N ARG A 187 -10.59 -17.62 -2.23
CA ARG A 187 -11.42 -16.96 -3.25
C ARG A 187 -12.72 -16.41 -2.64
N SER A 188 -13.41 -17.18 -1.79
CA SER A 188 -14.66 -16.74 -1.16
C SER A 188 -14.49 -15.53 -0.25
N GLN A 189 -13.35 -15.37 0.39
CA GLN A 189 -13.05 -14.18 1.20
C GLN A 189 -12.89 -12.90 0.38
N LEU A 190 -12.59 -13.02 -0.91
CA LEU A 190 -12.44 -11.92 -1.84
C LEU A 190 -13.65 -11.79 -2.78
N ALA A 191 -14.68 -12.61 -2.60
CA ALA A 191 -15.89 -12.60 -3.45
C ALA A 191 -16.45 -11.18 -3.57
N ASN A 192 -16.75 -10.78 -4.78
CA ASN A 192 -17.27 -9.46 -5.14
C ASN A 192 -16.39 -8.26 -4.73
N SER A 193 -15.10 -8.49 -4.45
CA SER A 193 -14.15 -7.40 -4.16
C SER A 193 -13.64 -6.69 -5.42
N CYS A 194 -13.63 -7.36 -6.56
CA CYS A 194 -13.31 -6.82 -7.88
C CYS A 194 -13.84 -7.74 -8.99
N VAL A 195 -13.74 -7.31 -10.24
CA VAL A 195 -14.17 -8.09 -11.42
C VAL A 195 -13.58 -9.51 -11.44
N GLY A 196 -12.31 -9.69 -11.05
CA GLY A 196 -11.67 -11.02 -11.02
C GLY A 196 -12.23 -11.97 -9.96
N TYR A 197 -13.00 -11.47 -9.00
CA TYR A 197 -13.66 -12.22 -7.92
C TYR A 197 -15.18 -12.07 -7.94
N ALA A 198 -15.75 -11.55 -9.04
CA ALA A 198 -17.19 -11.48 -9.20
C ALA A 198 -17.78 -12.89 -9.21
N ASP A 199 -18.91 -13.06 -8.53
CA ASP A 199 -19.72 -14.28 -8.67
C ASP A 199 -20.50 -14.20 -9.98
N ASP A 200 -20.46 -15.28 -10.79
CA ASP A 200 -21.15 -15.37 -12.09
C ASP A 200 -22.67 -15.16 -12.00
N SER A 201 -23.22 -15.15 -10.78
CA SER A 201 -24.64 -14.92 -10.51
C SER A 201 -25.05 -13.42 -10.49
N SER A 202 -24.08 -12.51 -10.63
CA SER A 202 -24.28 -11.04 -10.53
C SER A 202 -24.06 -10.30 -11.86
N ASP A 203 -23.99 -11.02 -12.98
CA ASP A 203 -23.98 -10.39 -14.30
C ASP A 203 -25.40 -9.86 -14.59
N PRO A 204 -25.58 -8.52 -14.82
CA PRO A 204 -26.89 -7.90 -15.00
C PRO A 204 -27.57 -8.25 -16.32
#